data_d6b9fc4f0e259affc557556a2290308d
#
_entry.id   d6b9fc4f0e259affc557556a2290308d
#
_cell.length_a   1.000
_cell.length_b   1.000
_cell.length_c   1.000
_cell.angle_alpha   90.00
_cell.angle_beta   90.00
_cell.angle_gamma   90.00
#
_symmetry.space_group_name_H-M   'P 1'
#
loop_
_entity.id
_entity.type
_entity.pdbx_description
1 polymer ?
#
loop_
_entity_poly.entity_id
_entity_poly.type
_entity_poly.pdbx_seq_one_letter_code
_entity_poly.pdbx_strand_id
1 'polypeptide(L)'
;TSGGALIAGLFFGWLRSKHPTFGRIPEASLWVLNNVGLNMFIAVVGIAAGPSFVQGFRDVGLSLFIVGAIAPPLPLIIGLLLGKYVFKFHPAITLGCCAGARTTTAALGAIQDAVESETPALGYTVTYAVGNTLLIIWGVVIVLLI
;
A
#
# COMPACT_ATOMS: atom_id res chain seq x y z
N THR A 1 -8.75 2.39 15.55
CA THR A 1 -9.45 3.56 14.93
C THR A 1 -9.45 3.53 13.41
N SER A 2 -8.37 3.13 12.74
CA SER A 2 -8.31 3.00 11.27
C SER A 2 -9.26 1.93 10.71
N GLY A 3 -9.42 0.81 11.40
CA GLY A 3 -10.40 -0.22 11.03
C GLY A 3 -11.85 0.28 11.00
N GLY A 4 -12.22 1.17 11.93
CA GLY A 4 -13.54 1.78 11.95
C GLY A 4 -13.82 2.66 10.74
N ALA A 5 -12.81 3.42 10.27
CA ALA A 5 -12.92 4.25 9.06
C ALA A 5 -13.11 3.40 7.80
N LEU A 6 -12.39 2.26 7.69
CA LEU A 6 -12.54 1.32 6.59
C LEU A 6 -13.93 0.66 6.58
N ILE A 7 -14.42 0.21 7.73
CA ILE A 7 -15.75 -0.38 7.85
C ILE A 7 -16.82 0.65 7.49
N ALA A 8 -16.69 1.89 7.96
CA ALA A 8 -17.60 2.98 7.59
C ALA A 8 -17.58 3.24 6.09
N GLY A 9 -16.40 3.28 5.46
CA GLY A 9 -16.24 3.45 4.01
C GLY A 9 -16.91 2.32 3.23
N LEU A 10 -16.73 1.06 3.65
CA LEU A 10 -17.40 -0.09 3.05
C LEU A 10 -18.92 -0.03 3.21
N PHE A 11 -19.39 0.36 4.39
CA PHE A 11 -20.82 0.50 4.66
C PHE A 11 -21.48 1.59 3.77
N PHE A 12 -20.85 2.76 3.67
CA PHE A 12 -21.35 3.83 2.79
C PHE A 12 -21.24 3.46 1.32
N GLY A 13 -20.20 2.75 0.89
CA GLY A 13 -20.07 2.24 -0.47
C GLY A 13 -21.16 1.22 -0.82
N TRP A 14 -21.46 0.30 0.10
CA TRP A 14 -22.56 -0.64 -0.05
C TRP A 14 -23.92 0.07 -0.08
N LEU A 15 -24.14 1.04 0.81
CA LEU A 15 -25.37 1.82 0.85
C LEU A 15 -25.60 2.59 -0.46
N ARG A 16 -24.54 3.16 -1.04
CA ARG A 16 -24.56 3.81 -2.35
C ARG A 16 -24.95 2.85 -3.48
N SER A 17 -24.50 1.60 -3.44
CA SER A 17 -24.83 0.61 -4.45
C SER A 17 -26.33 0.23 -4.45
N LYS A 18 -26.98 0.33 -3.29
CA LYS A 18 -28.43 0.04 -3.11
C LYS A 18 -29.31 1.28 -3.36
N HIS A 19 -28.85 2.46 -2.96
CA HIS A 19 -29.57 3.73 -3.07
C HIS A 19 -28.69 4.81 -3.72
N PRO A 20 -28.76 5.02 -5.05
CA PRO A 20 -27.90 5.95 -5.77
C PRO A 20 -27.98 7.42 -5.33
N THR A 21 -29.03 7.78 -4.61
CA THR A 21 -29.22 9.14 -4.06
C THR A 21 -28.45 9.39 -2.77
N PHE A 22 -28.02 8.34 -2.07
CA PHE A 22 -27.29 8.46 -0.81
C PHE A 22 -25.80 8.56 -1.07
N GLY A 23 -25.16 9.60 -0.50
CA GLY A 23 -23.70 9.73 -0.54
C GLY A 23 -23.12 10.04 -1.93
N ARG A 24 -23.84 10.76 -2.76
CA ARG A 24 -23.36 11.20 -4.08
C ARG A 24 -22.32 12.30 -3.91
N ILE A 25 -21.07 11.91 -3.81
CA ILE A 25 -19.95 12.85 -3.78
C ILE A 25 -19.50 13.07 -5.24
N PRO A 26 -19.40 14.35 -5.71
CA PRO A 26 -18.89 14.65 -7.04
C PRO A 26 -17.46 14.10 -7.21
N GLU A 27 -17.13 13.61 -8.41
CA GLU A 27 -15.80 13.04 -8.69
C GLU A 27 -14.66 14.01 -8.42
N ALA A 28 -14.88 15.30 -8.70
CA ALA A 28 -13.91 16.34 -8.38
C ALA A 28 -13.63 16.43 -6.86
N SER A 29 -14.68 16.29 -6.03
CA SER A 29 -14.53 16.30 -4.57
C SER A 29 -13.82 15.03 -4.06
N LEU A 30 -14.10 13.87 -4.67
CA LEU A 30 -13.41 12.62 -4.37
C LEU A 30 -11.93 12.74 -4.71
N TRP A 31 -11.59 13.30 -5.87
CA TRP A 31 -10.22 13.54 -6.28
C TRP A 31 -9.46 14.44 -5.28
N VAL A 32 -10.06 15.56 -4.90
CA VAL A 32 -9.47 16.48 -3.92
C VAL A 32 -9.28 15.81 -2.56
N LEU A 33 -10.31 15.13 -2.03
CA LEU A 33 -10.25 14.45 -0.74
C LEU A 33 -9.19 13.34 -0.72
N ASN A 34 -9.10 12.59 -1.81
CA ASN A 34 -8.12 11.51 -1.93
C ASN A 34 -6.68 12.07 -1.96
N ASN A 35 -6.43 13.08 -2.80
CA ASN A 35 -5.10 13.68 -2.91
C ASN A 35 -4.68 14.42 -1.63
N VAL A 36 -5.57 15.24 -1.06
CA VAL A 36 -5.28 15.97 0.18
C VAL A 36 -5.11 14.98 1.34
N GLY A 37 -6.01 14.01 1.47
CA GLY A 37 -5.94 12.98 2.52
C GLY A 37 -4.66 12.14 2.43
N LEU A 38 -4.27 11.71 1.23
CA LEU A 38 -3.05 10.96 1.02
C LEU A 38 -1.80 11.78 1.35
N ASN A 39 -1.73 13.03 0.87
CA ASN A 39 -0.60 13.90 1.15
C ASN A 39 -0.49 14.24 2.66
N MET A 40 -1.60 14.51 3.32
CA MET A 40 -1.62 14.72 4.77
C MET A 40 -1.18 13.46 5.53
N PHE A 41 -1.66 12.29 5.13
CA PHE A 41 -1.25 11.02 5.73
C PHE A 41 0.27 10.81 5.61
N ILE A 42 0.83 11.00 4.42
CA ILE A 42 2.28 10.87 4.18
C ILE A 42 3.06 11.87 5.04
N ALA A 43 2.61 13.13 5.11
CA ALA A 43 3.26 14.16 5.92
C ALA A 43 3.25 13.81 7.41
N VAL A 44 2.10 13.38 7.96
CA VAL A 44 1.98 12.99 9.37
C VAL A 44 2.86 11.78 9.69
N VAL A 45 2.86 10.76 8.83
CA VAL A 45 3.72 9.58 9.01
C VAL A 45 5.19 9.97 8.94
N GLY A 46 5.58 10.84 8.01
CA GLY A 46 6.95 11.33 7.90
C GLY A 46 7.41 12.08 9.16
N ILE A 47 6.58 12.98 9.67
CA ILE A 47 6.87 13.74 10.91
C ILE A 47 6.94 12.80 12.11
N ALA A 48 6.01 11.85 12.22
CA ALA A 48 5.99 10.90 13.34
C ALA A 48 7.18 9.92 13.31
N ALA A 49 7.62 9.51 12.12
CA ALA A 49 8.76 8.62 11.96
C ALA A 49 10.12 9.30 12.13
N GLY A 50 10.19 10.62 11.96
CA GLY A 50 11.44 11.39 11.99
C GLY A 50 12.28 11.18 13.25
N PRO A 51 11.74 11.36 14.46
CA PRO A 51 12.50 11.17 15.70
C PRO A 51 13.06 9.76 15.84
N SER A 52 12.25 8.74 15.53
CA SER A 52 12.66 7.32 15.59
C SER A 52 13.74 7.00 14.57
N PHE A 53 13.67 7.61 13.37
CA PHE A 53 14.70 7.47 12.35
C PHE A 53 16.05 8.05 12.81
N VAL A 54 16.05 9.27 13.35
CA VAL A 54 17.28 9.94 13.86
C VAL A 54 17.89 9.13 15.00
N GLN A 55 17.04 8.59 15.89
CA GLN A 55 17.50 7.76 17.01
C GLN A 55 18.11 6.45 16.50
N GLY A 56 17.44 5.74 15.60
CA GLY A 56 17.94 4.51 14.98
C GLY A 56 19.24 4.74 14.20
N PHE A 57 19.38 5.90 13.55
CA PHE A 57 20.62 6.26 12.85
C PHE A 57 21.79 6.49 13.81
N ARG A 58 21.52 7.06 14.99
CA ARG A 58 22.55 7.25 16.03
C ARG A 58 23.00 5.93 16.66
N ASP A 59 22.04 5.02 16.89
CA ASP A 59 22.28 3.77 17.62
C ASP A 59 22.94 2.69 16.72
N VAL A 60 22.49 2.58 15.47
CA VAL A 60 22.92 1.52 14.54
C VAL A 60 23.85 2.06 13.44
N GLY A 61 23.87 3.38 13.24
CA GLY A 61 24.74 4.05 12.27
C GLY A 61 24.38 3.75 10.81
N LEU A 62 25.41 3.79 9.96
CA LEU A 62 25.28 3.63 8.51
C LEU A 62 24.75 2.25 8.08
N SER A 63 24.93 1.22 8.91
CA SER A 63 24.46 -0.13 8.65
C SER A 63 22.93 -0.21 8.53
N LEU A 64 22.19 0.56 9.32
CA LEU A 64 20.72 0.66 9.21
C LEU A 64 20.29 1.17 7.84
N PHE A 65 21.02 2.15 7.31
CA PHE A 65 20.74 2.73 6.00
C PHE A 65 21.00 1.72 4.87
N ILE A 66 22.13 1.00 4.93
CA ILE A 66 22.50 0.00 3.93
C ILE A 66 21.48 -1.15 3.92
N VAL A 67 21.13 -1.69 5.10
CA VAL A 67 20.15 -2.75 5.22
C VAL A 67 18.77 -2.27 4.76
N GLY A 68 18.36 -1.07 5.16
CA GLY A 68 17.10 -0.45 4.74
C GLY A 68 17.02 -0.18 3.23
N ALA A 69 18.15 0.06 2.57
CA ALA A 69 18.21 0.25 1.13
C ALA A 69 18.17 -1.07 0.34
N ILE A 70 18.72 -2.15 0.90
CA ILE A 70 18.82 -3.45 0.21
C ILE A 70 17.62 -4.36 0.52
N ALA A 71 17.21 -4.47 1.78
CA ALA A 71 16.17 -5.41 2.20
C ALA A 71 14.80 -5.18 1.54
N PRO A 72 14.29 -3.95 1.37
CA PRO A 72 13.01 -3.73 0.72
C PRO A 72 12.97 -4.00 -0.79
N PRO A 73 13.97 -3.62 -1.63
CA PRO A 73 13.94 -3.89 -3.06
C PRO A 73 14.12 -5.36 -3.42
N LEU A 74 14.84 -6.12 -2.61
CA LEU A 74 15.18 -7.52 -2.92
C LEU A 74 13.94 -8.41 -3.17
N PRO A 75 12.92 -8.46 -2.29
CA PRO A 75 11.70 -9.21 -2.57
C PRO A 75 10.93 -8.70 -3.78
N LEU A 76 10.98 -7.38 -4.06
CA LEU A 76 10.32 -6.80 -5.23
C LEU A 76 10.96 -7.25 -6.53
N ILE A 77 12.28 -7.25 -6.59
CA ILE A 77 13.03 -7.74 -7.76
C ILE A 77 12.73 -9.23 -7.99
N ILE A 78 12.75 -10.03 -6.92
CA ILE A 78 12.40 -11.46 -7.02
C ILE A 78 10.96 -11.61 -7.50
N GLY A 79 10.01 -10.86 -6.95
CA GLY A 79 8.61 -10.88 -7.35
C GLY A 79 8.39 -10.51 -8.81
N LEU A 80 9.10 -9.47 -9.30
CA LEU A 80 9.08 -9.07 -10.71
C LEU A 80 9.65 -10.15 -11.63
N LEU A 81 10.78 -10.76 -11.26
CA LEU A 81 11.38 -11.84 -12.04
C LEU A 81 10.48 -13.09 -12.09
N LEU A 82 9.91 -13.49 -10.96
CA LEU A 82 8.97 -14.60 -10.89
C LEU A 82 7.70 -14.32 -11.72
N GLY A 83 7.12 -13.13 -11.57
CA GLY A 83 5.93 -12.74 -12.34
C GLY A 83 6.18 -12.74 -13.83
N LYS A 84 7.34 -12.26 -14.27
CA LYS A 84 7.69 -12.17 -15.68
C LYS A 84 8.10 -13.54 -16.29
N TYR A 85 8.99 -14.26 -15.62
CA TYR A 85 9.61 -15.46 -16.22
C TYR A 85 8.91 -16.77 -15.87
N VAL A 86 8.36 -16.89 -14.65
CA VAL A 86 7.68 -18.11 -14.18
C VAL A 86 6.19 -18.07 -14.49
N PHE A 87 5.51 -17.02 -14.03
CA PHE A 87 4.06 -16.90 -14.20
C PHE A 87 3.66 -16.28 -15.54
N LYS A 88 4.59 -15.64 -16.25
CA LYS A 88 4.36 -14.96 -17.53
C LYS A 88 3.19 -13.97 -17.49
N PHE A 89 3.01 -13.31 -16.35
CA PHE A 89 1.99 -12.28 -16.21
C PHE A 89 2.34 -11.05 -17.01
N HIS A 90 1.31 -10.33 -17.42
CA HIS A 90 1.50 -9.03 -18.05
C HIS A 90 2.29 -8.09 -17.12
N PRO A 91 3.26 -7.31 -17.60
CA PRO A 91 4.11 -6.46 -16.76
C PRO A 91 3.32 -5.53 -15.83
N ALA A 92 2.22 -4.95 -16.34
CA ALA A 92 1.36 -4.07 -15.55
C ALA A 92 0.73 -4.78 -14.34
N ILE A 93 0.27 -6.03 -14.51
CA ILE A 93 -0.29 -6.84 -13.42
C ILE A 93 0.80 -7.18 -12.40
N THR A 94 1.99 -7.55 -12.87
CA THR A 94 3.13 -7.89 -11.99
C THR A 94 3.55 -6.69 -11.12
N LEU A 95 3.61 -5.49 -11.72
CA LEU A 95 3.88 -4.26 -10.98
C LEU A 95 2.78 -3.96 -9.95
N GLY A 96 1.51 -4.15 -10.33
CA GLY A 96 0.37 -4.05 -9.42
C GLY A 96 0.49 -5.03 -8.24
N CYS A 97 0.85 -6.29 -8.51
CA CYS A 97 1.10 -7.29 -7.47
C CYS A 97 2.22 -6.88 -6.51
N CYS A 98 3.30 -6.32 -7.02
CA CYS A 98 4.41 -5.83 -6.20
C CYS A 98 3.99 -4.64 -5.31
N ALA A 99 3.21 -3.70 -5.86
CA ALA A 99 2.66 -2.58 -5.09
C ALA A 99 1.69 -3.05 -4.01
N GLY A 100 0.83 -4.03 -4.33
CA GLY A 100 -0.12 -4.62 -3.39
C GLY A 100 0.56 -5.38 -2.25
N ALA A 101 1.58 -6.18 -2.54
CA ALA A 101 2.35 -6.91 -1.54
C ALA A 101 3.06 -5.98 -0.54
N ARG A 102 3.33 -4.73 -0.96
CA ARG A 102 3.91 -3.68 -0.11
C ARG A 102 2.86 -2.77 0.52
N THR A 103 1.58 -3.03 0.27
CA THR A 103 0.46 -2.19 0.76
C THR A 103 0.60 -0.70 0.41
N THR A 104 1.23 -0.40 -0.74
CA THR A 104 1.57 0.96 -1.14
C THR A 104 0.59 1.46 -2.22
N THR A 105 -0.48 2.10 -1.79
CA THR A 105 -1.53 2.63 -2.69
C THR A 105 -1.00 3.75 -3.60
N ALA A 106 -0.07 4.57 -3.10
CA ALA A 106 0.56 5.62 -3.89
C ALA A 106 1.35 5.06 -5.09
N ALA A 107 2.01 3.90 -4.91
CA ALA A 107 2.70 3.23 -6.01
C ALA A 107 1.72 2.70 -7.06
N LEU A 108 0.53 2.23 -6.65
CA LEU A 108 -0.50 1.81 -7.60
C LEU A 108 -0.92 2.98 -8.50
N GLY A 109 -1.22 4.14 -7.92
CA GLY A 109 -1.57 5.33 -8.70
C GLY A 109 -0.49 5.71 -9.71
N ALA A 110 0.77 5.78 -9.28
CA ALA A 110 1.89 6.08 -10.16
C ALA A 110 2.07 5.04 -11.30
N ILE A 111 1.80 3.76 -11.03
CA ILE A 111 1.86 2.70 -12.05
C ILE A 111 0.70 2.85 -13.03
N GLN A 112 -0.52 3.13 -12.55
CA GLN A 112 -1.70 3.33 -13.40
C GLN A 112 -1.51 4.52 -14.33
N ASP A 113 -0.98 5.63 -13.82
CA ASP A 113 -0.67 6.83 -14.61
C ASP A 113 0.41 6.53 -15.67
N ALA A 114 1.46 5.78 -15.31
CA ALA A 114 2.54 5.44 -16.24
C ALA A 114 2.13 4.45 -17.35
N VAL A 115 1.16 3.57 -17.07
CA VAL A 115 0.68 2.54 -18.01
C VAL A 115 -0.60 3.01 -18.73
N GLU A 116 -1.17 4.14 -18.30
CA GLU A 116 -2.46 4.67 -18.80
C GLU A 116 -3.59 3.62 -18.74
N SER A 117 -3.61 2.78 -17.68
CA SER A 117 -4.52 1.64 -17.58
C SER A 117 -4.85 1.29 -16.13
N GLU A 118 -6.07 0.84 -15.89
CA GLU A 118 -6.55 0.31 -14.61
C GLU A 118 -6.09 -1.15 -14.34
N THR A 119 -5.47 -1.81 -15.32
CA THR A 119 -5.03 -3.21 -15.22
C THR A 119 -4.17 -3.54 -14.00
N PRO A 120 -3.24 -2.67 -13.53
CA PRO A 120 -2.45 -2.92 -12.32
C PRO A 120 -3.28 -3.14 -11.06
N ALA A 121 -4.49 -2.54 -10.98
CA ALA A 121 -5.37 -2.66 -9.82
C ALA A 121 -5.83 -4.11 -9.57
N LEU A 122 -5.95 -4.93 -10.61
CA LEU A 122 -6.33 -6.34 -10.49
C LEU A 122 -5.28 -7.12 -9.69
N GLY A 123 -4.00 -6.94 -10.02
CA GLY A 123 -2.90 -7.57 -9.29
C GLY A 123 -2.75 -7.00 -7.88
N TYR A 124 -2.89 -5.69 -7.74
CA TYR A 124 -2.80 -4.99 -6.46
C TYR A 124 -3.81 -5.50 -5.44
N THR A 125 -5.09 -5.60 -5.80
CA THR A 125 -6.16 -5.94 -4.86
C THR A 125 -5.95 -7.30 -4.20
N VAL A 126 -5.56 -8.31 -4.99
CA VAL A 126 -5.34 -9.67 -4.48
C VAL A 126 -4.14 -9.72 -3.54
N THR A 127 -3.01 -9.16 -3.97
CA THR A 127 -1.77 -9.20 -3.17
C THR A 127 -1.83 -8.29 -1.95
N TYR A 128 -2.58 -7.19 -2.01
CA TYR A 128 -2.86 -6.32 -0.87
C TYR A 128 -3.63 -7.06 0.23
N ALA A 129 -4.70 -7.77 -0.12
CA ALA A 129 -5.51 -8.52 0.83
C ALA A 129 -4.70 -9.63 1.51
N VAL A 130 -3.96 -10.42 0.71
CA VAL A 130 -3.09 -11.49 1.22
C VAL A 130 -1.95 -10.93 2.06
N GLY A 131 -1.29 -9.87 1.59
CA GLY A 131 -0.20 -9.21 2.29
C GLY A 131 -0.60 -8.69 3.66
N ASN A 132 -1.74 -8.00 3.77
CA ASN A 132 -2.26 -7.52 5.05
C ASN A 132 -2.58 -8.67 6.02
N THR A 133 -3.19 -9.74 5.53
CA THR A 133 -3.48 -10.92 6.35
C THR A 133 -2.20 -11.55 6.89
N LEU A 134 -1.19 -11.72 6.05
CA LEU A 134 0.10 -12.27 6.46
C LEU A 134 0.82 -11.35 7.45
N LEU A 135 0.79 -10.03 7.24
CA LEU A 135 1.40 -9.07 8.17
C LEU A 135 0.77 -9.13 9.56
N ILE A 136 -0.56 -9.29 9.65
CA ILE A 136 -1.26 -9.45 10.93
C ILE A 136 -0.81 -10.76 11.61
N ILE A 137 -0.81 -11.87 10.87
CA ILE A 137 -0.40 -13.19 11.42
C ILE A 137 1.04 -13.12 11.92
N TRP A 138 1.97 -12.63 11.10
CA TRP A 138 3.37 -12.52 11.48
C TRP A 138 3.61 -11.53 12.61
N GLY A 139 2.83 -10.44 12.68
CA GLY A 139 2.87 -9.51 13.81
C GLY A 139 2.53 -10.19 15.13
N VAL A 140 1.48 -11.03 15.15
CA VAL A 140 1.12 -11.83 16.34
C VAL A 140 2.22 -12.84 16.68
N VAL A 141 2.75 -13.55 15.69
CA VAL A 141 3.83 -14.54 15.91
C VAL A 141 5.07 -13.89 16.51
N ILE A 142 5.49 -12.73 15.98
CA ILE A 142 6.65 -12.00 16.52
C ILE A 142 6.43 -11.60 17.98
N VAL A 143 5.25 -11.06 18.30
CA VAL A 143 4.91 -10.66 19.69
C VAL A 143 4.89 -11.86 20.65
N LEU A 144 4.51 -13.05 20.16
CA LEU A 144 4.52 -14.26 20.99
C LEU A 144 5.91 -14.89 21.19
N LEU A 145 6.87 -14.54 20.31
CA LEU A 145 8.24 -15.07 20.37
C LEU A 145 9.21 -14.19 21.16
N ILE A 146 8.83 -12.94 21.44
CA ILE A 146 9.60 -11.97 22.25
C ILE A 146 9.08 -11.97 23.67
#